data_9e880bda72ff2360cedf0759a264f6be
#
_entry.id   9e880bda72ff2360cedf0759a264f6be
#
_cell.length_a   1.000
_cell.length_b   1.000
_cell.length_c   1.000
_cell.angle_alpha   90.00
_cell.angle_beta   90.00
_cell.angle_gamma   90.00
#
_symmetry.space_group_name_H-M   'P 1'
#
loop_
_entity.id
_entity.type
_entity.pdbx_description
1 polymer ?
#
loop_
_entity_poly.entity_id
_entity_poly.type
_entity_poly.pdbx_seq_one_letter_code
_entity_poly.pdbx_strand_id
1 'polypeptide(L)'
;MVDVTIKRVNSVYNEIICDRGISMELADEFTFMVPGHKFMPKFKAGLWDGKIRLMDLRNNQIYSGLSKKITKFCKARDYIIDLDSSLGYAEFSIIEAKEFIKSLNLPFEVRDYQLKTFVQCVRQNRGLVLSPTASGKSLIIYLLHRYYNFPGNPTLLIVPTTSLVHQMEGDFKQYGCMDHIHKIYSGQDKDMLCDIAVSTWQSIYKFPKEWFDAWGTIIVDEAHHAQAKSITTIMERAINVEHRFGFTGTLSDSQCHEMVLEGLFGPIISLVTTSELIEQKHLSPLRVKCIVLKYSDTQRKEASKLDYAQEMDWLFKHRRRNTFIKNLALSLKGNTLVLFRYISHGQELHKDLLDKSNDNVYYVAGSVEGEAREEIRKIIDTHENSITVASAGVFSTGINIVHLDNIIFAAPSKSRIRVLQSIGRGLRKADSKEHCTFFDVSDDLTHRKRMNFSLRHFQERVQLYNKELFDYKIYQVNLKE
;
A
#
# COMPACT_ATOMS: atom_id res chain seq x y z
N MET A 1 -22.16 -14.14 -35.40
CA MET A 1 -22.94 -13.03 -34.82
C MET A 1 -22.15 -12.59 -33.61
N VAL A 2 -22.02 -11.28 -33.31
CA VAL A 2 -21.34 -10.82 -32.13
C VAL A 2 -22.25 -11.04 -30.93
N ASP A 3 -21.74 -11.68 -29.87
CA ASP A 3 -22.51 -11.98 -28.65
C ASP A 3 -22.42 -10.86 -27.64
N VAL A 4 -21.22 -10.19 -27.55
CA VAL A 4 -20.96 -9.14 -26.60
C VAL A 4 -20.19 -7.99 -27.26
N THR A 5 -20.75 -6.78 -27.23
CA THR A 5 -20.05 -5.55 -27.61
C THR A 5 -19.70 -4.75 -26.37
N ILE A 6 -18.44 -4.37 -26.23
CA ILE A 6 -17.95 -3.49 -25.15
C ILE A 6 -17.76 -2.11 -25.73
N LYS A 7 -18.62 -1.16 -25.36
CA LYS A 7 -18.62 0.22 -25.86
C LYS A 7 -18.17 1.18 -24.78
N ARG A 8 -17.26 2.08 -25.09
CA ARG A 8 -16.82 3.11 -24.16
C ARG A 8 -17.91 4.16 -23.96
N VAL A 9 -18.29 4.44 -22.71
CA VAL A 9 -19.19 5.55 -22.33
C VAL A 9 -18.37 6.78 -21.93
N ASN A 10 -17.35 6.59 -21.10
CA ASN A 10 -16.40 7.63 -20.66
C ASN A 10 -15.14 6.98 -20.09
N SER A 11 -14.27 7.74 -19.45
CA SER A 11 -13.03 7.18 -18.87
C SER A 11 -13.25 6.30 -17.63
N VAL A 12 -14.47 6.26 -17.08
CA VAL A 12 -14.81 5.46 -15.89
C VAL A 12 -15.59 4.20 -16.27
N TYR A 13 -16.54 4.32 -17.20
CA TYR A 13 -17.52 3.27 -17.50
C TYR A 13 -17.53 2.85 -18.95
N ASN A 14 -17.72 1.55 -19.16
CA ASN A 14 -18.11 0.95 -20.43
C ASN A 14 -19.54 0.43 -20.32
N GLU A 15 -20.25 0.44 -21.42
CA GLU A 15 -21.53 -0.21 -21.61
C GLU A 15 -21.32 -1.60 -22.26
N ILE A 16 -22.00 -2.60 -21.72
CA ILE A 16 -22.00 -3.96 -22.27
C ILE A 16 -23.28 -4.21 -23.01
N ILE A 17 -23.21 -4.37 -24.31
CA ILE A 17 -24.34 -4.65 -25.16
C ILE A 17 -24.33 -6.15 -25.47
N CYS A 18 -25.29 -6.90 -24.96
CA CYS A 18 -25.42 -8.34 -25.09
C CYS A 18 -26.84 -8.79 -24.70
N ASP A 19 -27.15 -10.07 -24.91
CA ASP A 19 -28.38 -10.67 -24.41
C ASP A 19 -28.49 -10.60 -22.89
N ARG A 20 -29.75 -10.60 -22.39
CA ARG A 20 -30.02 -10.53 -20.93
C ARG A 20 -29.39 -11.70 -20.17
N GLY A 21 -29.33 -12.89 -20.76
CA GLY A 21 -28.65 -14.05 -20.13
C GLY A 21 -27.18 -13.76 -19.84
N ILE A 22 -26.46 -13.29 -20.87
CA ILE A 22 -25.04 -12.93 -20.76
C ILE A 22 -24.84 -11.75 -19.77
N SER A 23 -25.73 -10.75 -19.79
CA SER A 23 -25.69 -9.65 -18.80
C SER A 23 -25.80 -10.16 -17.37
N MET A 24 -26.66 -11.14 -17.10
CA MET A 24 -26.82 -11.72 -15.76
C MET A 24 -25.58 -12.54 -15.36
N GLU A 25 -25.01 -13.33 -16.26
CA GLU A 25 -23.76 -14.07 -15.99
C GLU A 25 -22.60 -13.13 -15.68
N LEU A 26 -22.45 -12.04 -16.43
CA LEU A 26 -21.45 -11.01 -16.16
C LEU A 26 -21.71 -10.32 -14.83
N ALA A 27 -22.95 -9.98 -14.50
CA ALA A 27 -23.29 -9.38 -13.23
C ALA A 27 -22.97 -10.30 -12.04
N ASP A 28 -23.20 -11.60 -12.18
CA ASP A 28 -22.85 -12.59 -11.15
C ASP A 28 -21.32 -12.71 -11.01
N GLU A 29 -20.57 -12.80 -12.10
CA GLU A 29 -19.10 -12.84 -12.10
C GLU A 29 -18.47 -11.61 -11.41
N PHE A 30 -19.06 -10.43 -11.62
CA PHE A 30 -18.59 -9.16 -11.07
C PHE A 30 -19.36 -8.73 -9.80
N THR A 31 -19.94 -9.70 -9.06
CA THR A 31 -20.60 -9.50 -7.77
C THR A 31 -19.83 -10.23 -6.66
N PHE A 32 -19.46 -9.53 -5.61
CA PHE A 32 -18.63 -10.07 -4.52
C PHE A 32 -19.24 -9.82 -3.16
N MET A 33 -19.12 -10.79 -2.24
CA MET A 33 -19.43 -10.60 -0.83
C MET A 33 -18.32 -9.77 -0.16
N VAL A 34 -18.72 -8.74 0.57
CA VAL A 34 -17.78 -7.93 1.35
C VAL A 34 -17.28 -8.70 2.56
N PRO A 35 -15.96 -8.86 2.76
CA PRO A 35 -15.43 -9.51 3.95
C PRO A 35 -15.93 -8.85 5.23
N GLY A 36 -16.44 -9.64 6.17
CA GLY A 36 -16.96 -9.13 7.43
C GLY A 36 -18.33 -8.43 7.34
N HIS A 37 -19.05 -8.53 6.20
CA HIS A 37 -20.36 -7.93 6.00
C HIS A 37 -21.35 -8.23 7.14
N LYS A 38 -21.32 -9.43 7.73
CA LYS A 38 -22.18 -9.85 8.85
C LYS A 38 -22.06 -8.99 10.10
N PHE A 39 -20.94 -8.28 10.25
CA PHE A 39 -20.68 -7.39 11.38
C PHE A 39 -21.04 -5.93 11.08
N MET A 40 -21.38 -5.61 9.83
CA MET A 40 -21.69 -4.24 9.43
C MET A 40 -23.14 -3.84 9.82
N PRO A 41 -23.35 -2.62 10.35
CA PRO A 41 -24.68 -2.17 10.79
C PRO A 41 -25.75 -2.25 9.70
N LYS A 42 -25.42 -1.85 8.45
CA LYS A 42 -26.36 -1.89 7.32
C LYS A 42 -26.81 -3.31 6.97
N PHE A 43 -25.92 -4.30 7.07
CA PHE A 43 -26.27 -5.71 6.85
C PHE A 43 -27.16 -6.23 8.00
N LYS A 44 -26.79 -5.93 9.25
CA LYS A 44 -27.58 -6.32 10.43
C LYS A 44 -28.99 -5.71 10.42
N ALA A 45 -29.12 -4.50 9.87
CA ALA A 45 -30.41 -3.80 9.72
C ALA A 45 -31.22 -4.25 8.49
N GLY A 46 -30.73 -5.21 7.69
CA GLY A 46 -31.39 -5.65 6.45
C GLY A 46 -31.40 -4.63 5.31
N LEU A 47 -30.66 -3.52 5.45
CA LEU A 47 -30.61 -2.44 4.46
C LEU A 47 -29.63 -2.72 3.30
N TRP A 48 -28.89 -3.80 3.38
CA TRP A 48 -27.89 -4.19 2.40
C TRP A 48 -27.60 -5.69 2.50
N ASP A 49 -27.44 -6.36 1.36
CA ASP A 49 -27.25 -7.81 1.26
C ASP A 49 -25.78 -8.28 1.41
N GLY A 50 -24.88 -7.39 1.76
CA GLY A 50 -23.47 -7.71 1.95
C GLY A 50 -22.65 -7.81 0.66
N LYS A 51 -23.23 -7.51 -0.50
CA LYS A 51 -22.59 -7.62 -1.80
C LYS A 51 -22.20 -6.27 -2.38
N ILE A 52 -21.08 -6.25 -3.11
CA ILE A 52 -20.71 -5.18 -4.03
C ILE A 52 -20.93 -5.70 -5.44
N ARG A 53 -21.63 -4.94 -6.25
CA ARG A 53 -21.89 -5.21 -7.66
C ARG A 53 -21.12 -4.19 -8.49
N LEU A 54 -20.22 -4.67 -9.34
CA LEU A 54 -19.41 -3.81 -10.21
C LEU A 54 -20.08 -3.57 -11.57
N MET A 55 -21.09 -4.37 -11.92
CA MET A 55 -21.94 -4.16 -13.08
C MET A 55 -23.33 -3.68 -12.64
N ASP A 56 -23.78 -2.56 -13.19
CA ASP A 56 -25.13 -2.06 -13.00
C ASP A 56 -26.05 -2.58 -14.13
N LEU A 57 -26.93 -3.53 -13.78
CA LEU A 57 -27.87 -4.15 -14.72
C LEU A 57 -28.96 -3.22 -15.27
N ARG A 58 -29.13 -2.01 -14.70
CA ARG A 58 -30.12 -1.04 -15.18
C ARG A 58 -29.69 -0.38 -16.50
N ASN A 59 -28.41 -0.17 -16.67
CA ASN A 59 -27.80 0.45 -17.84
C ASN A 59 -26.66 -0.38 -18.43
N ASN A 60 -26.42 -1.61 -17.93
CA ASN A 60 -25.36 -2.51 -18.31
C ASN A 60 -23.96 -1.87 -18.27
N GLN A 61 -23.74 -0.96 -17.34
CA GLN A 61 -22.46 -0.29 -17.18
C GLN A 61 -21.58 -1.01 -16.16
N ILE A 62 -20.28 -1.04 -16.48
CA ILE A 62 -19.22 -1.59 -15.66
C ILE A 62 -17.98 -0.69 -15.74
N TYR A 63 -17.10 -0.71 -14.75
CA TYR A 63 -15.85 0.05 -14.80
C TYR A 63 -14.99 -0.33 -16.00
N SER A 64 -14.50 0.69 -16.72
CA SER A 64 -13.69 0.52 -17.94
C SER A 64 -12.38 -0.26 -17.69
N GLY A 65 -11.80 -0.17 -16.50
CA GLY A 65 -10.59 -0.91 -16.16
C GLY A 65 -10.75 -2.43 -16.16
N LEU A 66 -11.99 -2.94 -16.12
CA LEU A 66 -12.29 -4.37 -16.14
C LEU A 66 -12.43 -4.97 -17.54
N SER A 67 -12.25 -4.18 -18.61
CA SER A 67 -12.43 -4.64 -20.00
C SER A 67 -11.66 -5.93 -20.32
N LYS A 68 -10.40 -6.07 -19.84
CA LYS A 68 -9.62 -7.30 -20.01
C LYS A 68 -10.23 -8.51 -19.30
N LYS A 69 -10.77 -8.32 -18.11
CA LYS A 69 -11.41 -9.41 -17.36
C LYS A 69 -12.71 -9.84 -18.03
N ILE A 70 -13.48 -8.88 -18.54
CA ILE A 70 -14.69 -9.15 -19.34
C ILE A 70 -14.31 -9.94 -20.60
N THR A 71 -13.29 -9.49 -21.33
CA THR A 71 -12.81 -10.20 -22.53
C THR A 71 -12.36 -11.63 -22.19
N LYS A 72 -11.65 -11.82 -21.06
CA LYS A 72 -11.24 -13.16 -20.59
C LYS A 72 -12.44 -14.03 -20.24
N PHE A 73 -13.43 -13.47 -19.54
CA PHE A 73 -14.67 -14.16 -19.19
C PHE A 73 -15.42 -14.65 -20.44
N CYS A 74 -15.60 -13.76 -21.43
CA CYS A 74 -16.30 -14.08 -22.68
C CYS A 74 -15.55 -15.16 -23.48
N LYS A 75 -14.22 -15.03 -23.62
CA LYS A 75 -13.40 -16.05 -24.30
C LYS A 75 -13.48 -17.43 -23.66
N ALA A 76 -13.58 -17.50 -22.32
CA ALA A 76 -13.71 -18.76 -21.59
C ALA A 76 -15.08 -19.44 -21.81
N ARG A 77 -16.04 -18.73 -22.39
CA ARG A 77 -17.40 -19.22 -22.74
C ARG A 77 -17.66 -19.24 -24.22
N ASP A 78 -16.62 -19.05 -25.04
CA ASP A 78 -16.69 -19.00 -26.50
C ASP A 78 -17.62 -17.90 -27.04
N TYR A 79 -17.86 -16.82 -26.28
CA TYR A 79 -18.61 -15.66 -26.76
C TYR A 79 -17.76 -14.82 -27.72
N ILE A 80 -18.34 -14.45 -28.87
CA ILE A 80 -17.74 -13.58 -29.87
C ILE A 80 -17.85 -12.13 -29.41
N ILE A 81 -16.69 -11.46 -29.27
CA ILE A 81 -16.60 -10.12 -28.70
C ILE A 81 -16.25 -9.11 -29.76
N ASP A 82 -16.96 -7.99 -29.75
CA ASP A 82 -16.58 -6.74 -30.42
C ASP A 82 -16.14 -5.71 -29.39
N LEU A 83 -14.99 -5.10 -29.62
CA LEU A 83 -14.37 -4.16 -28.68
C LEU A 83 -14.25 -2.78 -29.32
N ASP A 84 -14.75 -1.73 -28.65
CA ASP A 84 -14.57 -0.35 -29.08
C ASP A 84 -13.08 -0.07 -29.31
N SER A 85 -12.74 0.50 -30.46
CA SER A 85 -11.37 0.77 -30.89
C SER A 85 -10.61 1.68 -29.93
N SER A 86 -11.32 2.56 -29.19
CA SER A 86 -10.73 3.44 -28.17
C SER A 86 -10.26 2.70 -26.91
N LEU A 87 -10.63 1.42 -26.74
CA LEU A 87 -10.20 0.54 -25.64
C LEU A 87 -8.93 -0.26 -25.98
N GLY A 88 -8.33 -0.01 -27.15
CA GLY A 88 -7.10 -0.63 -27.61
C GLY A 88 -5.86 -0.15 -26.83
N TYR A 89 -4.73 -0.79 -27.15
CA TYR A 89 -3.41 -0.39 -26.60
C TYR A 89 -2.77 0.66 -27.49
N ALA A 90 -2.11 1.65 -26.87
CA ALA A 90 -1.22 2.53 -27.62
C ALA A 90 0.04 1.79 -28.06
N GLU A 91 0.51 2.07 -29.25
CA GLU A 91 1.82 1.63 -29.69
C GLU A 91 2.88 2.50 -28.99
N PHE A 92 3.74 1.87 -28.23
CA PHE A 92 4.86 2.53 -27.57
C PHE A 92 5.98 1.54 -27.32
N SER A 93 7.11 1.75 -27.94
CA SER A 93 8.26 0.83 -27.89
C SER A 93 9.20 1.14 -26.72
N ILE A 94 10.04 0.15 -26.37
CA ILE A 94 11.13 0.35 -25.40
C ILE A 94 12.14 1.38 -25.93
N ILE A 95 12.33 1.48 -27.23
CA ILE A 95 13.27 2.43 -27.87
C ILE A 95 12.76 3.85 -27.65
N GLU A 96 11.51 4.13 -28.00
CA GLU A 96 10.86 5.44 -27.76
C GLU A 96 10.92 5.82 -26.28
N ALA A 97 10.65 4.87 -25.37
CA ALA A 97 10.74 5.11 -23.95
C ALA A 97 12.17 5.49 -23.50
N LYS A 98 13.20 4.84 -24.04
CA LYS A 98 14.61 5.18 -23.75
C LYS A 98 14.98 6.55 -24.29
N GLU A 99 14.55 6.91 -25.48
CA GLU A 99 14.76 8.23 -26.09
C GLU A 99 14.11 9.32 -25.26
N PHE A 100 12.85 9.11 -24.87
CA PHE A 100 12.13 10.01 -23.97
C PHE A 100 12.85 10.18 -22.62
N ILE A 101 13.24 9.10 -21.95
CA ILE A 101 13.97 9.15 -20.68
C ILE A 101 15.30 9.88 -20.83
N LYS A 102 16.02 9.66 -21.92
CA LYS A 102 17.28 10.36 -22.22
C LYS A 102 17.07 11.87 -22.36
N SER A 103 15.98 12.29 -22.97
CA SER A 103 15.65 13.73 -23.12
C SER A 103 15.38 14.45 -21.79
N LEU A 104 15.03 13.71 -20.72
CA LEU A 104 14.79 14.26 -19.38
C LEU A 104 16.09 14.59 -18.62
N ASN A 105 17.26 14.15 -19.09
CA ASN A 105 18.56 14.35 -18.44
C ASN A 105 18.56 14.02 -16.94
N LEU A 106 18.01 12.85 -16.58
CA LEU A 106 17.93 12.42 -15.18
C LEU A 106 19.32 12.26 -14.56
N PRO A 107 19.50 12.58 -13.26
CA PRO A 107 20.81 12.48 -12.58
C PRO A 107 21.23 11.04 -12.25
N PHE A 108 20.45 10.03 -12.66
CA PHE A 108 20.71 8.59 -12.45
C PHE A 108 20.07 7.75 -13.55
N GLU A 109 20.47 6.51 -13.64
CA GLU A 109 19.92 5.55 -14.60
C GLU A 109 18.57 4.98 -14.13
N VAL A 110 17.64 4.89 -15.08
CA VAL A 110 16.35 4.21 -14.87
C VAL A 110 16.56 2.70 -14.95
N ARG A 111 16.11 1.97 -13.93
CA ARG A 111 16.28 0.51 -13.87
C ARG A 111 15.36 -0.20 -14.86
N ASP A 112 15.78 -1.39 -15.32
CA ASP A 112 15.04 -2.16 -16.33
C ASP A 112 13.57 -2.39 -16.01
N TYR A 113 13.26 -2.75 -14.76
CA TYR A 113 11.85 -2.97 -14.36
C TYR A 113 11.05 -1.66 -14.30
N GLN A 114 11.69 -0.53 -13.99
CA GLN A 114 11.04 0.79 -14.01
C GLN A 114 10.72 1.20 -15.44
N LEU A 115 11.67 1.02 -16.36
CA LEU A 115 11.47 1.22 -17.79
C LEU A 115 10.32 0.36 -18.33
N LYS A 116 10.34 -0.94 -18.04
CA LYS A 116 9.28 -1.87 -18.47
C LYS A 116 7.91 -1.49 -17.88
N THR A 117 7.87 -1.06 -16.61
CA THR A 117 6.63 -0.60 -15.97
C THR A 117 6.11 0.66 -16.65
N PHE A 118 6.98 1.63 -16.91
CA PHE A 118 6.62 2.86 -17.63
C PHE A 118 6.05 2.55 -19.02
N VAL A 119 6.71 1.71 -19.81
CA VAL A 119 6.23 1.27 -21.14
C VAL A 119 4.86 0.62 -21.05
N GLN A 120 4.64 -0.25 -20.07
CA GLN A 120 3.33 -0.90 -19.88
C GLN A 120 2.23 0.09 -19.50
N CYS A 121 2.54 1.06 -18.64
CA CYS A 121 1.60 2.12 -18.28
C CYS A 121 1.20 2.95 -19.50
N VAL A 122 2.17 3.39 -20.31
CA VAL A 122 1.90 4.18 -21.52
C VAL A 122 1.07 3.38 -22.52
N ARG A 123 1.43 2.14 -22.79
CA ARG A 123 0.67 1.27 -23.72
C ARG A 123 -0.80 1.10 -23.33
N GLN A 124 -1.08 1.09 -22.05
CA GLN A 124 -2.44 0.82 -21.53
C GLN A 124 -3.21 2.11 -21.25
N ASN A 125 -2.57 3.29 -21.22
CA ASN A 125 -3.11 4.59 -20.80
C ASN A 125 -3.71 4.60 -19.40
N ARG A 126 -3.72 3.45 -18.73
CA ARG A 126 -4.26 3.25 -17.39
C ARG A 126 -3.66 1.98 -16.78
N GLY A 127 -3.61 1.90 -15.45
CA GLY A 127 -3.13 0.69 -14.79
C GLY A 127 -3.01 0.82 -13.29
N LEU A 128 -3.11 -0.33 -12.63
CA LEU A 128 -2.82 -0.49 -11.21
C LEU A 128 -1.41 -1.09 -11.08
N VAL A 129 -0.43 -0.24 -10.78
CA VAL A 129 0.97 -0.65 -10.67
C VAL A 129 1.23 -1.23 -9.29
N LEU A 130 1.54 -2.51 -9.26
CA LEU A 130 1.98 -3.21 -8.06
C LEU A 130 3.51 -3.13 -7.97
N SER A 131 4.00 -2.28 -7.11
CA SER A 131 5.42 -1.95 -6.99
C SER A 131 5.85 -1.98 -5.52
N PRO A 132 6.78 -2.85 -5.13
CA PRO A 132 7.22 -2.98 -3.74
C PRO A 132 7.70 -1.67 -3.12
N THR A 133 7.68 -1.58 -1.80
CA THR A 133 8.29 -0.44 -1.09
C THR A 133 9.78 -0.36 -1.43
N ALA A 134 10.28 0.84 -1.61
CA ALA A 134 11.67 1.13 -2.02
C ALA A 134 12.07 0.69 -3.45
N SER A 135 11.12 0.32 -4.30
CA SER A 135 11.37 0.05 -5.72
C SER A 135 11.56 1.31 -6.58
N GLY A 136 11.40 2.51 -6.00
CA GLY A 136 11.47 3.79 -6.73
C GLY A 136 10.18 4.12 -7.49
N LYS A 137 9.02 3.89 -6.87
CA LYS A 137 7.69 4.27 -7.41
C LYS A 137 7.62 5.73 -7.85
N SER A 138 8.18 6.65 -7.04
CA SER A 138 8.15 8.09 -7.32
C SER A 138 8.79 8.45 -8.66
N LEU A 139 9.82 7.71 -9.09
CA LEU A 139 10.42 7.91 -10.41
C LEU A 139 9.47 7.51 -11.54
N ILE A 140 8.77 6.37 -11.41
CA ILE A 140 7.80 5.95 -12.44
C ILE A 140 6.64 6.95 -12.51
N ILE A 141 6.17 7.46 -11.36
CA ILE A 141 5.16 8.52 -11.28
C ILE A 141 5.66 9.78 -11.99
N TYR A 142 6.90 10.18 -11.76
CA TYR A 142 7.53 11.32 -12.43
C TYR A 142 7.61 11.12 -13.95
N LEU A 143 8.04 9.93 -14.41
CA LEU A 143 8.11 9.62 -15.85
C LEU A 143 6.73 9.71 -16.52
N LEU A 144 5.69 9.21 -15.85
CA LEU A 144 4.31 9.31 -16.37
C LEU A 144 3.82 10.76 -16.41
N HIS A 145 4.06 11.54 -15.34
CA HIS A 145 3.76 12.96 -15.34
C HIS A 145 4.45 13.65 -16.52
N ARG A 146 5.76 13.51 -16.68
CA ARG A 146 6.52 14.17 -17.75
C ARG A 146 6.11 13.74 -19.16
N TYR A 147 5.70 12.48 -19.33
CA TYR A 147 5.25 11.95 -20.61
C TYR A 147 3.89 12.51 -21.03
N TYR A 148 2.98 12.64 -20.06
CA TYR A 148 1.63 13.14 -20.31
C TYR A 148 1.47 14.67 -20.07
N ASN A 149 2.51 15.34 -19.62
CA ASN A 149 2.49 16.79 -19.38
C ASN A 149 2.69 17.54 -20.70
N PHE A 150 1.60 17.86 -21.38
CA PHE A 150 1.52 18.72 -22.56
C PHE A 150 0.42 19.75 -22.37
N PRO A 151 0.40 20.88 -23.15
CA PRO A 151 -0.57 21.94 -22.96
C PRO A 151 -2.02 21.43 -22.91
N GLY A 152 -2.72 21.75 -21.82
CA GLY A 152 -4.10 21.32 -21.57
C GLY A 152 -4.25 19.95 -20.93
N ASN A 153 -3.16 19.28 -20.53
CA ASN A 153 -3.20 17.97 -19.89
C ASN A 153 -2.48 17.94 -18.52
N PRO A 154 -2.86 18.78 -17.54
CA PRO A 154 -2.21 18.83 -16.24
C PRO A 154 -2.40 17.50 -15.45
N THR A 155 -1.45 17.23 -14.55
CA THR A 155 -1.46 16.02 -13.73
C THR A 155 -1.96 16.29 -12.31
N LEU A 156 -2.90 15.48 -11.82
CA LEU A 156 -3.29 15.41 -10.41
C LEU A 156 -2.66 14.19 -9.75
N LEU A 157 -1.70 14.42 -8.86
CA LEU A 157 -1.09 13.39 -8.04
C LEU A 157 -1.72 13.37 -6.64
N ILE A 158 -2.36 12.25 -6.29
CA ILE A 158 -3.06 12.08 -5.02
C ILE A 158 -2.22 11.17 -4.11
N VAL A 159 -1.93 11.66 -2.91
CA VAL A 159 -1.14 10.94 -1.89
C VAL A 159 -1.91 10.86 -0.57
N PRO A 160 -1.61 9.88 0.32
CA PRO A 160 -2.38 9.70 1.56
C PRO A 160 -2.14 10.73 2.65
N THR A 161 -0.98 11.39 2.69
CA THR A 161 -0.59 12.30 3.79
C THR A 161 0.13 13.55 3.30
N THR A 162 0.05 14.61 4.10
CA THR A 162 0.76 15.87 3.84
C THR A 162 2.28 15.68 3.76
N SER A 163 2.86 14.81 4.58
CA SER A 163 4.29 14.49 4.51
C SER A 163 4.69 13.92 3.15
N LEU A 164 3.82 13.10 2.54
CA LEU A 164 4.06 12.57 1.19
C LEU A 164 3.90 13.64 0.10
N VAL A 165 3.06 14.67 0.32
CA VAL A 165 3.00 15.83 -0.60
C VAL A 165 4.37 16.50 -0.68
N HIS A 166 5.00 16.79 0.46
CA HIS A 166 6.34 17.38 0.50
C HIS A 166 7.43 16.46 -0.02
N GLN A 167 7.32 15.15 0.27
CA GLN A 167 8.28 14.17 -0.23
C GLN A 167 8.23 14.09 -1.75
N MET A 168 7.05 14.01 -2.37
CA MET A 168 6.91 13.95 -3.83
C MET A 168 7.46 15.21 -4.51
N GLU A 169 7.22 16.39 -3.95
CA GLU A 169 7.83 17.63 -4.42
C GLU A 169 9.38 17.55 -4.36
N GLY A 170 9.92 17.07 -3.25
CA GLY A 170 11.37 16.88 -3.05
C GLY A 170 11.95 15.88 -4.03
N ASP A 171 11.31 14.73 -4.21
CA ASP A 171 11.73 13.69 -5.15
C ASP A 171 11.74 14.25 -6.59
N PHE A 172 10.69 14.96 -7.00
CA PHE A 172 10.59 15.52 -8.35
C PHE A 172 11.67 16.58 -8.61
N LYS A 173 11.95 17.45 -7.63
CA LYS A 173 13.07 18.41 -7.72
C LYS A 173 14.42 17.72 -7.87
N GLN A 174 14.64 16.60 -7.14
CA GLN A 174 15.84 15.78 -7.28
C GLN A 174 15.95 15.13 -8.66
N TYR A 175 14.82 14.84 -9.33
CA TYR A 175 14.77 14.32 -10.69
C TYR A 175 14.96 15.39 -11.76
N GLY A 176 15.15 16.65 -11.36
CA GLY A 176 15.32 17.79 -12.28
C GLY A 176 14.03 18.37 -12.81
N CYS A 177 12.91 18.18 -12.08
CA CYS A 177 11.62 18.77 -12.44
C CYS A 177 11.68 20.30 -12.35
N MET A 178 11.37 20.97 -13.46
CA MET A 178 11.24 22.42 -13.56
C MET A 178 9.78 22.87 -13.63
N ASP A 179 8.83 21.93 -13.64
CA ASP A 179 7.41 22.21 -13.74
C ASP A 179 6.88 22.87 -12.47
N HIS A 180 5.83 23.68 -12.59
CA HIS A 180 5.18 24.30 -11.45
C HIS A 180 4.37 23.28 -10.67
N ILE A 181 4.90 22.87 -9.51
CA ILE A 181 4.26 21.90 -8.58
C ILE A 181 3.38 22.67 -7.61
N HIS A 182 2.05 22.55 -7.77
CA HIS A 182 1.08 23.11 -6.85
C HIS A 182 0.72 22.10 -5.74
N LYS A 183 0.64 22.57 -4.48
CA LYS A 183 0.34 21.70 -3.32
C LYS A 183 -1.04 22.04 -2.76
N ILE A 184 -1.94 21.03 -2.69
CA ILE A 184 -3.30 21.21 -2.18
C ILE A 184 -3.49 20.36 -0.91
N TYR A 185 -3.39 21.01 0.26
CA TYR A 185 -3.66 20.38 1.58
C TYR A 185 -4.02 21.46 2.62
N SER A 186 -4.82 21.10 3.63
CA SER A 186 -5.09 21.91 4.82
C SER A 186 -5.38 23.39 4.57
N GLY A 187 -6.27 23.71 3.60
CA GLY A 187 -6.68 25.10 3.32
C GLY A 187 -5.79 25.88 2.35
N GLN A 188 -4.78 25.24 1.75
CA GLN A 188 -4.01 25.84 0.67
C GLN A 188 -4.88 26.14 -0.56
N ASP A 189 -4.40 27.05 -1.41
CA ASP A 189 -5.09 27.50 -2.62
C ASP A 189 -5.45 26.32 -3.54
N LYS A 190 -6.61 26.44 -4.19
CA LYS A 190 -7.21 25.43 -5.06
C LYS A 190 -7.06 25.77 -6.53
N ASP A 191 -6.23 26.77 -6.82
CA ASP A 191 -6.00 27.23 -8.18
C ASP A 191 -5.38 26.10 -9.03
N MET A 192 -5.81 26.03 -10.30
CA MET A 192 -5.45 24.93 -11.22
C MET A 192 -4.47 25.35 -12.31
N LEU A 193 -3.91 26.54 -12.21
CA LEU A 193 -2.88 27.04 -13.15
C LEU A 193 -1.52 26.42 -12.80
N CYS A 194 -1.37 25.10 -13.03
CA CYS A 194 -0.16 24.38 -12.75
C CYS A 194 0.00 23.18 -13.71
N ASP A 195 1.24 22.73 -13.89
CA ASP A 195 1.55 21.52 -14.66
C ASP A 195 1.19 20.26 -13.89
N ILE A 196 1.39 20.31 -12.57
CA ILE A 196 1.06 19.24 -11.64
C ILE A 196 0.56 19.78 -10.31
N ALA A 197 -0.55 19.24 -9.82
CA ALA A 197 -0.96 19.39 -8.43
C ALA A 197 -0.70 18.11 -7.62
N VAL A 198 -0.09 18.25 -6.44
CA VAL A 198 0.08 17.17 -5.47
C VAL A 198 -0.85 17.43 -4.30
N SER A 199 -1.79 16.50 -4.07
CA SER A 199 -2.86 16.67 -3.09
C SER A 199 -3.06 15.47 -2.19
N THR A 200 -3.61 15.69 -0.99
CA THR A 200 -4.19 14.60 -0.22
C THR A 200 -5.65 14.37 -0.65
N TRP A 201 -6.10 13.11 -0.67
CA TRP A 201 -7.49 12.80 -1.04
C TRP A 201 -8.51 13.49 -0.10
N GLN A 202 -8.15 13.71 1.18
CA GLN A 202 -9.00 14.39 2.18
C GLN A 202 -9.30 15.84 1.78
N SER A 203 -8.37 16.50 1.10
CA SER A 203 -8.50 17.90 0.70
C SER A 203 -9.43 18.10 -0.47
N ILE A 204 -9.53 17.12 -1.38
CA ILE A 204 -10.19 17.29 -2.67
C ILE A 204 -11.45 16.41 -2.88
N TYR A 205 -11.73 15.40 -2.04
CA TYR A 205 -12.84 14.44 -2.31
C TYR A 205 -14.23 15.08 -2.35
N LYS A 206 -14.39 16.28 -1.76
CA LYS A 206 -15.66 17.05 -1.78
C LYS A 206 -15.78 17.99 -2.97
N PHE A 207 -14.72 18.16 -3.78
CA PHE A 207 -14.77 19.09 -4.91
C PHE A 207 -15.78 18.63 -5.96
N PRO A 208 -16.37 19.56 -6.71
CA PRO A 208 -17.36 19.25 -7.73
C PRO A 208 -16.71 18.47 -8.89
N LYS A 209 -17.56 17.84 -9.70
CA LYS A 209 -17.10 17.01 -10.83
C LYS A 209 -16.28 17.83 -11.84
N GLU A 210 -16.70 19.05 -12.11
CA GLU A 210 -16.09 19.98 -13.07
C GLU A 210 -14.64 20.30 -12.72
N TRP A 211 -14.30 20.28 -11.42
CA TRP A 211 -12.93 20.44 -10.97
C TRP A 211 -12.03 19.26 -11.40
N PHE A 212 -12.60 18.05 -11.39
CA PHE A 212 -11.84 16.87 -11.82
C PHE A 212 -11.73 16.76 -13.34
N ASP A 213 -12.68 17.33 -14.08
CA ASP A 213 -12.69 17.28 -15.55
C ASP A 213 -11.58 18.17 -16.18
N ALA A 214 -10.97 19.06 -15.40
CA ALA A 214 -9.87 19.90 -15.87
C ALA A 214 -8.51 19.16 -15.88
N TRP A 215 -8.43 17.98 -15.29
CA TRP A 215 -7.21 17.19 -15.26
C TRP A 215 -7.16 16.19 -16.42
N GLY A 216 -6.01 16.09 -17.08
CA GLY A 216 -5.81 15.09 -18.13
C GLY A 216 -5.28 13.77 -17.60
N THR A 217 -4.50 13.83 -16.52
CA THR A 217 -3.89 12.66 -15.88
C THR A 217 -4.18 12.65 -14.38
N ILE A 218 -4.63 11.51 -13.85
CA ILE A 218 -4.73 11.27 -12.39
C ILE A 218 -3.83 10.11 -12.01
N ILE A 219 -2.96 10.36 -11.04
CA ILE A 219 -2.09 9.35 -10.43
C ILE A 219 -2.39 9.28 -8.93
N VAL A 220 -2.61 8.07 -8.40
CA VAL A 220 -2.88 7.85 -6.97
C VAL A 220 -1.78 6.98 -6.39
N ASP A 221 -0.96 7.54 -5.50
CA ASP A 221 -0.01 6.76 -4.73
C ASP A 221 -0.69 6.11 -3.51
N GLU A 222 -0.22 4.93 -3.13
CA GLU A 222 -0.83 4.07 -2.12
C GLU A 222 -2.34 3.82 -2.39
N ALA A 223 -2.65 3.47 -3.64
CA ALA A 223 -4.00 3.29 -4.15
C ALA A 223 -4.85 2.26 -3.35
N HIS A 224 -4.22 1.37 -2.57
CA HIS A 224 -4.94 0.46 -1.66
C HIS A 224 -5.79 1.19 -0.61
N HIS A 225 -5.53 2.46 -0.32
CA HIS A 225 -6.40 3.31 0.50
C HIS A 225 -7.72 3.69 -0.20
N ALA A 226 -7.89 3.38 -1.50
CA ALA A 226 -9.14 3.57 -2.23
C ALA A 226 -10.30 2.65 -1.74
N GLN A 227 -10.07 1.81 -0.75
CA GLN A 227 -11.14 1.20 0.05
C GLN A 227 -11.98 2.27 0.78
N ALA A 228 -11.42 3.44 1.04
CA ALA A 228 -12.18 4.59 1.49
C ALA A 228 -13.05 5.11 0.34
N LYS A 229 -14.34 5.27 0.59
CA LYS A 229 -15.35 5.83 -0.33
C LYS A 229 -14.86 7.11 -1.06
N SER A 230 -13.96 7.85 -0.43
CA SER A 230 -13.44 9.12 -0.92
C SER A 230 -12.63 9.01 -2.22
N ILE A 231 -11.67 8.06 -2.31
CA ILE A 231 -10.87 7.89 -3.54
C ILE A 231 -11.75 7.30 -4.66
N THR A 232 -12.63 6.35 -4.33
CA THR A 232 -13.62 5.85 -5.28
C THR A 232 -14.46 7.00 -5.84
N THR A 233 -14.97 7.89 -4.97
CA THR A 233 -15.77 9.05 -5.38
C THR A 233 -14.98 10.01 -6.28
N ILE A 234 -13.70 10.28 -5.99
CA ILE A 234 -12.82 11.09 -6.83
C ILE A 234 -12.72 10.45 -8.22
N MET A 235 -12.37 9.17 -8.26
CA MET A 235 -12.14 8.45 -9.50
C MET A 235 -13.42 8.31 -10.35
N GLU A 236 -14.59 8.18 -9.72
CA GLU A 236 -15.90 8.15 -10.40
C GLU A 236 -16.34 9.51 -10.94
N ARG A 237 -15.92 10.62 -10.29
CA ARG A 237 -16.21 11.97 -10.77
C ARG A 237 -15.35 12.38 -11.95
N ALA A 238 -14.15 11.87 -12.04
CA ALA A 238 -13.17 12.21 -13.07
C ALA A 238 -13.47 11.50 -14.41
N ILE A 239 -14.66 11.72 -15.00
CA ILE A 239 -15.13 10.97 -16.16
C ILE A 239 -14.42 11.31 -17.47
N ASN A 240 -13.78 12.48 -17.54
CA ASN A 240 -13.07 12.95 -18.74
C ASN A 240 -11.54 12.72 -18.63
N VAL A 241 -11.04 12.21 -17.51
CA VAL A 241 -9.61 11.96 -17.31
C VAL A 241 -9.20 10.68 -18.02
N GLU A 242 -8.41 10.82 -19.07
CA GLU A 242 -7.98 9.70 -19.92
C GLU A 242 -6.92 8.81 -19.24
N HIS A 243 -5.92 9.42 -18.62
CA HIS A 243 -4.78 8.72 -18.08
C HIS A 243 -4.94 8.51 -16.57
N ARG A 244 -5.06 7.24 -16.16
CA ARG A 244 -5.44 6.86 -14.79
C ARG A 244 -4.52 5.82 -14.23
N PHE A 245 -3.69 6.17 -13.25
CA PHE A 245 -2.71 5.26 -12.68
C PHE A 245 -2.85 5.17 -11.16
N GLY A 246 -2.93 3.94 -10.65
CA GLY A 246 -2.84 3.66 -9.22
C GLY A 246 -1.51 2.98 -8.90
N PHE A 247 -0.82 3.41 -7.85
CA PHE A 247 0.40 2.79 -7.37
C PHE A 247 0.17 2.22 -5.98
N THR A 248 0.62 1.01 -5.74
CA THR A 248 0.59 0.40 -4.41
C THR A 248 1.68 -0.65 -4.25
N GLY A 249 2.21 -0.77 -3.03
CA GLY A 249 3.17 -1.83 -2.70
C GLY A 249 2.51 -3.19 -2.52
N THR A 250 1.23 -3.23 -2.20
CA THR A 250 0.49 -4.45 -1.86
C THR A 250 -0.98 -4.32 -2.18
N LEU A 251 -1.60 -5.41 -2.60
CA LEU A 251 -3.05 -5.51 -2.71
C LEU A 251 -3.64 -6.11 -1.43
N SER A 252 -4.89 -5.79 -1.15
CA SER A 252 -5.67 -6.45 -0.11
C SER A 252 -5.93 -7.91 -0.50
N ASP A 253 -6.01 -8.80 0.50
CA ASP A 253 -6.39 -10.21 0.27
C ASP A 253 -7.88 -10.37 -0.13
N SER A 254 -8.62 -9.28 -0.23
CA SER A 254 -10.01 -9.25 -0.64
C SER A 254 -10.13 -9.06 -2.15
N GLN A 255 -10.57 -10.11 -2.85
CA GLN A 255 -10.87 -10.06 -4.28
C GLN A 255 -11.80 -8.89 -4.64
N CYS A 256 -12.78 -8.58 -3.80
CA CYS A 256 -13.67 -7.44 -3.97
C CYS A 256 -12.91 -6.12 -4.08
N HIS A 257 -11.95 -5.87 -3.19
CA HIS A 257 -11.17 -4.63 -3.20
C HIS A 257 -10.21 -4.55 -4.40
N GLU A 258 -9.60 -5.68 -4.75
CA GLU A 258 -8.74 -5.78 -5.93
C GLU A 258 -9.52 -5.42 -7.20
N MET A 259 -10.73 -5.98 -7.37
CA MET A 259 -11.57 -5.73 -8.52
C MET A 259 -12.08 -4.27 -8.61
N VAL A 260 -12.38 -3.64 -7.48
CA VAL A 260 -12.73 -2.20 -7.45
C VAL A 260 -11.55 -1.35 -7.91
N LEU A 261 -10.33 -1.62 -7.39
CA LEU A 261 -9.12 -0.90 -7.78
C LEU A 261 -8.81 -1.08 -9.28
N GLU A 262 -8.85 -2.32 -9.74
CA GLU A 262 -8.62 -2.62 -11.15
C GLU A 262 -9.68 -1.97 -12.05
N GLY A 263 -10.93 -1.95 -11.61
CA GLY A 263 -12.01 -1.23 -12.28
C GLY A 263 -11.74 0.26 -12.44
N LEU A 264 -11.25 0.91 -11.39
CA LEU A 264 -11.01 2.35 -11.37
C LEU A 264 -9.74 2.77 -12.13
N PHE A 265 -8.66 2.00 -12.01
CA PHE A 265 -7.36 2.34 -12.57
C PHE A 265 -7.01 1.59 -13.85
N GLY A 266 -7.43 0.35 -13.99
CA GLY A 266 -7.06 -0.52 -15.11
C GLY A 266 -6.34 -1.78 -14.66
N PRO A 267 -5.83 -2.59 -15.60
CA PRO A 267 -5.21 -3.86 -15.29
C PRO A 267 -4.02 -3.76 -14.35
N ILE A 268 -3.80 -4.82 -13.57
CA ILE A 268 -2.66 -4.91 -12.66
C ILE A 268 -1.37 -5.06 -13.48
N ILE A 269 -0.40 -4.18 -13.20
CA ILE A 269 0.96 -4.19 -13.75
C ILE A 269 1.91 -4.53 -12.61
N SER A 270 2.48 -5.74 -12.64
CA SER A 270 3.43 -6.22 -11.63
C SER A 270 4.61 -6.85 -12.36
N LEU A 271 5.75 -6.14 -12.42
CA LEU A 271 6.94 -6.56 -13.19
C LEU A 271 8.14 -6.90 -12.32
N VAL A 272 8.05 -6.69 -11.00
CA VAL A 272 9.13 -7.03 -10.07
C VAL A 272 8.56 -7.33 -8.68
N THR A 273 9.12 -8.31 -8.02
CA THR A 273 8.82 -8.68 -6.63
C THR A 273 9.90 -8.13 -5.68
N THR A 274 9.60 -8.11 -4.37
CA THR A 274 10.59 -7.71 -3.36
C THR A 274 11.81 -8.63 -3.39
N SER A 275 11.60 -9.94 -3.56
CA SER A 275 12.69 -10.93 -3.62
C SER A 275 13.60 -10.72 -4.82
N GLU A 276 13.05 -10.47 -6.00
CA GLU A 276 13.85 -10.14 -7.20
C GLU A 276 14.69 -8.88 -7.01
N LEU A 277 14.15 -7.85 -6.34
CA LEU A 277 14.89 -6.63 -6.03
C LEU A 277 16.05 -6.88 -5.04
N ILE A 278 15.89 -7.81 -4.11
CA ILE A 278 16.95 -8.25 -3.20
C ILE A 278 18.03 -9.02 -3.97
N GLU A 279 17.64 -9.99 -4.80
CA GLU A 279 18.54 -10.79 -5.64
C GLU A 279 19.35 -9.92 -6.61
N GLN A 280 18.71 -8.94 -7.22
CA GLN A 280 19.36 -7.95 -8.10
C GLN A 280 20.18 -6.92 -7.32
N LYS A 281 20.29 -7.04 -6.01
CA LYS A 281 21.01 -6.11 -5.13
C LYS A 281 20.50 -4.66 -5.20
N HIS A 282 19.25 -4.45 -5.59
CA HIS A 282 18.59 -3.14 -5.51
C HIS A 282 18.07 -2.82 -4.11
N LEU A 283 17.81 -3.85 -3.31
CA LEU A 283 17.46 -3.75 -1.90
C LEU A 283 18.46 -4.51 -1.03
N SER A 284 18.53 -4.14 0.26
CA SER A 284 19.37 -4.85 1.23
C SER A 284 18.81 -6.25 1.50
N PRO A 285 19.66 -7.25 1.75
CA PRO A 285 19.21 -8.58 2.17
C PRO A 285 18.32 -8.52 3.42
N LEU A 286 17.28 -9.37 3.45
CA LEU A 286 16.34 -9.49 4.57
C LEU A 286 16.55 -10.79 5.31
N ARG A 287 16.57 -10.73 6.64
CA ARG A 287 16.50 -11.90 7.52
C ARG A 287 15.26 -11.79 8.40
N VAL A 288 14.31 -12.71 8.29
CA VAL A 288 13.12 -12.73 9.16
C VAL A 288 13.36 -13.72 10.31
N LYS A 289 13.30 -13.22 11.54
CA LYS A 289 13.37 -14.02 12.76
C LYS A 289 12.00 -13.99 13.45
N CYS A 290 11.25 -15.06 13.33
CA CYS A 290 9.95 -15.23 13.97
C CYS A 290 10.16 -15.70 15.41
N ILE A 291 9.75 -14.93 16.38
CA ILE A 291 9.90 -15.26 17.81
C ILE A 291 8.52 -15.55 18.38
N VAL A 292 8.28 -16.82 18.75
CA VAL A 292 7.03 -17.25 19.37
C VAL A 292 7.23 -17.38 20.88
N LEU A 293 6.62 -16.47 21.62
CA LEU A 293 6.66 -16.45 23.09
C LEU A 293 5.68 -17.47 23.65
N LYS A 294 6.17 -18.35 24.54
CA LYS A 294 5.40 -19.38 25.23
C LYS A 294 5.10 -18.96 26.66
N TYR A 295 3.89 -19.19 27.10
CA TYR A 295 3.36 -18.80 28.41
C TYR A 295 3.06 -20.03 29.26
N SER A 296 2.93 -19.84 30.59
CA SER A 296 2.58 -20.92 31.50
C SER A 296 1.16 -21.46 31.24
N ASP A 297 0.88 -22.67 31.70
CA ASP A 297 -0.45 -23.27 31.53
C ASP A 297 -1.56 -22.45 32.19
N THR A 298 -1.27 -21.83 33.31
CA THR A 298 -2.19 -20.94 34.03
C THR A 298 -2.57 -19.72 33.17
N GLN A 299 -1.58 -19.04 32.59
CA GLN A 299 -1.77 -17.89 31.71
C GLN A 299 -2.51 -18.27 30.42
N ARG A 300 -2.18 -19.41 29.83
CA ARG A 300 -2.87 -19.93 28.64
C ARG A 300 -4.36 -20.23 28.93
N LYS A 301 -4.65 -20.83 30.07
CA LYS A 301 -6.02 -21.10 30.51
C LYS A 301 -6.80 -19.80 30.75
N GLU A 302 -6.21 -18.79 31.37
CA GLU A 302 -6.80 -17.47 31.55
C GLU A 302 -7.11 -16.81 30.20
N ALA A 303 -6.10 -16.69 29.34
CA ALA A 303 -6.20 -16.06 28.03
C ALA A 303 -7.18 -16.76 27.09
N SER A 304 -7.43 -18.07 27.29
CA SER A 304 -8.37 -18.83 26.47
C SER A 304 -9.82 -18.36 26.55
N LYS A 305 -10.16 -17.53 27.53
CA LYS A 305 -11.51 -16.97 27.72
C LYS A 305 -11.67 -15.59 27.08
N LEU A 306 -10.58 -14.97 26.65
CA LEU A 306 -10.55 -13.62 26.14
C LEU A 306 -11.07 -13.55 24.69
N ASP A 307 -11.74 -12.45 24.37
CA ASP A 307 -11.97 -12.05 22.99
C ASP A 307 -10.72 -11.39 22.38
N TYR A 308 -10.79 -10.98 21.10
CA TYR A 308 -9.64 -10.39 20.43
C TYR A 308 -9.12 -9.10 21.08
N ALA A 309 -10.04 -8.20 21.48
CA ALA A 309 -9.65 -6.92 22.08
C ALA A 309 -9.02 -7.13 23.48
N GLN A 310 -9.61 -8.04 24.24
CA GLN A 310 -9.14 -8.43 25.57
C GLN A 310 -7.76 -9.14 25.49
N GLU A 311 -7.58 -10.05 24.53
CA GLU A 311 -6.28 -10.72 24.31
C GLU A 311 -5.18 -9.73 23.98
N MET A 312 -5.47 -8.76 23.09
CA MET A 312 -4.52 -7.70 22.75
C MET A 312 -4.18 -6.83 23.95
N ASP A 313 -5.17 -6.40 24.72
CA ASP A 313 -4.95 -5.60 25.92
C ASP A 313 -4.11 -6.37 26.97
N TRP A 314 -4.42 -7.65 27.18
CA TRP A 314 -3.66 -8.53 28.06
C TRP A 314 -2.20 -8.67 27.62
N LEU A 315 -1.93 -8.91 26.34
CA LEU A 315 -0.58 -9.05 25.79
C LEU A 315 0.23 -7.76 25.94
N PHE A 316 -0.37 -6.59 25.67
CA PHE A 316 0.36 -5.32 25.75
C PHE A 316 0.66 -4.87 27.18
N LYS A 317 -0.15 -5.30 28.14
CA LYS A 317 0.09 -5.09 29.58
C LYS A 317 0.98 -6.15 30.22
N HIS A 318 1.32 -7.21 29.48
CA HIS A 318 2.07 -8.34 30.06
C HIS A 318 3.55 -7.96 30.28
N ARG A 319 3.94 -7.71 31.55
CA ARG A 319 5.23 -7.19 31.95
C ARG A 319 6.43 -7.97 31.40
N ARG A 320 6.40 -9.32 31.47
CA ARG A 320 7.52 -10.16 31.00
C ARG A 320 7.68 -10.11 29.49
N ARG A 321 6.58 -10.03 28.76
CA ARG A 321 6.58 -9.81 27.32
C ARG A 321 7.27 -8.49 26.97
N ASN A 322 6.88 -7.42 27.63
CA ASN A 322 7.47 -6.09 27.42
C ASN A 322 8.95 -6.07 27.83
N THR A 323 9.32 -6.74 28.94
CA THR A 323 10.72 -6.94 29.32
C THR A 323 11.52 -7.71 28.28
N PHE A 324 10.94 -8.76 27.67
CA PHE A 324 11.58 -9.47 26.58
C PHE A 324 11.83 -8.57 25.37
N ILE A 325 10.82 -7.80 24.93
CA ILE A 325 10.93 -6.87 23.79
C ILE A 325 12.01 -5.82 24.07
N LYS A 326 12.00 -5.23 25.27
CA LYS A 326 13.02 -4.29 25.72
C LYS A 326 14.43 -4.88 25.67
N ASN A 327 14.63 -6.05 26.28
CA ASN A 327 15.94 -6.70 26.31
C ASN A 327 16.41 -7.10 24.91
N LEU A 328 15.51 -7.53 24.05
CA LEU A 328 15.81 -7.77 22.65
C LEU A 328 16.32 -6.48 21.98
N ALA A 329 15.59 -5.36 22.12
CA ALA A 329 16.00 -4.09 21.52
C ALA A 329 17.39 -3.63 22.03
N LEU A 330 17.65 -3.73 23.33
CA LEU A 330 18.93 -3.36 23.94
C LEU A 330 20.10 -4.29 23.55
N SER A 331 19.82 -5.52 23.15
CA SER A 331 20.84 -6.49 22.74
C SER A 331 21.29 -6.35 21.28
N LEU A 332 20.56 -5.58 20.48
CA LEU A 332 20.83 -5.42 19.05
C LEU A 332 21.84 -4.30 18.81
N LYS A 333 22.68 -4.48 17.81
CA LYS A 333 23.59 -3.45 17.30
C LYS A 333 22.97 -2.78 16.09
N GLY A 334 23.29 -1.51 15.88
CA GLY A 334 22.75 -0.70 14.78
C GLY A 334 21.39 -0.09 15.11
N ASN A 335 20.85 0.65 14.16
CA ASN A 335 19.59 1.37 14.34
C ASN A 335 18.41 0.40 14.40
N THR A 336 17.72 0.41 15.51
CA THR A 336 16.63 -0.51 15.84
C THR A 336 15.29 0.23 15.92
N LEU A 337 14.30 -0.25 15.17
CA LEU A 337 12.93 0.25 15.21
C LEU A 337 12.02 -0.72 15.94
N VAL A 338 11.34 -0.25 17.00
CA VAL A 338 10.33 -1.01 17.73
C VAL A 338 8.94 -0.52 17.35
N LEU A 339 8.17 -1.35 16.64
CA LEU A 339 6.84 -0.99 16.15
C LEU A 339 5.75 -1.40 17.14
N PHE A 340 5.00 -0.41 17.63
CA PHE A 340 3.85 -0.62 18.49
C PHE A 340 2.51 -0.25 17.81
N ARG A 341 1.37 -0.66 18.41
CA ARG A 341 0.03 -0.35 17.92
C ARG A 341 -0.74 0.60 18.85
N TYR A 342 -0.69 0.40 20.15
CA TYR A 342 -1.41 1.19 21.15
C TYR A 342 -0.46 2.20 21.82
N ILE A 343 -0.90 3.44 21.93
CA ILE A 343 -0.09 4.55 22.43
C ILE A 343 0.45 4.27 23.84
N SER A 344 -0.40 3.76 24.74
CA SER A 344 0.00 3.41 26.11
C SER A 344 1.12 2.36 26.14
N HIS A 345 1.04 1.32 25.30
CA HIS A 345 2.09 0.30 25.17
C HIS A 345 3.39 0.90 24.63
N GLY A 346 3.31 1.77 23.62
CA GLY A 346 4.50 2.44 23.08
C GLY A 346 5.17 3.37 24.09
N GLN A 347 4.40 4.10 24.87
CA GLN A 347 4.90 4.97 25.93
C GLN A 347 5.60 4.18 27.06
N GLU A 348 5.03 3.04 27.47
CA GLU A 348 5.62 2.15 28.47
C GLU A 348 6.96 1.57 27.97
N LEU A 349 6.99 1.03 26.73
CA LEU A 349 8.22 0.53 26.12
C LEU A 349 9.29 1.62 26.00
N HIS A 350 8.91 2.83 25.60
CA HIS A 350 9.85 3.96 25.49
C HIS A 350 10.43 4.33 26.85
N LYS A 351 9.60 4.45 27.89
CA LYS A 351 10.03 4.74 29.26
C LYS A 351 11.01 3.67 29.78
N ASP A 352 10.65 2.40 29.62
CA ASP A 352 11.46 1.26 30.05
C ASP A 352 12.82 1.18 29.32
N LEU A 353 12.91 1.65 28.08
CA LEU A 353 14.14 1.73 27.31
C LEU A 353 14.99 2.91 27.76
N LEU A 354 14.42 4.09 27.99
CA LEU A 354 15.11 5.27 28.50
C LEU A 354 15.78 4.99 29.88
N ASP A 355 15.08 4.28 30.76
CA ASP A 355 15.59 3.98 32.11
C ASP A 355 16.82 3.04 32.09
N LYS A 356 17.11 2.35 30.99
CA LYS A 356 18.15 1.32 30.88
C LYS A 356 19.19 1.57 29.80
N SER A 357 18.94 2.50 28.90
CA SER A 357 19.85 2.85 27.81
C SER A 357 20.56 4.17 28.16
N ASN A 358 21.87 4.20 28.00
CA ASN A 358 22.63 5.45 27.98
C ASN A 358 22.55 6.19 26.66
N ASP A 359 21.72 5.66 25.69
CA ASP A 359 21.78 6.02 24.29
C ASP A 359 20.47 6.60 23.76
N ASN A 360 20.55 7.06 22.57
CA ASN A 360 19.57 7.70 21.70
C ASN A 360 18.27 6.88 21.53
N VAL A 361 17.33 7.04 22.48
CA VAL A 361 16.00 6.44 22.43
C VAL A 361 14.98 7.49 22.03
N TYR A 362 14.30 7.28 20.90
CA TYR A 362 13.35 8.22 20.33
C TYR A 362 11.93 7.65 20.34
N TYR A 363 10.93 8.53 20.51
CA TYR A 363 9.51 8.17 20.45
C TYR A 363 8.80 8.89 19.33
N VAL A 364 8.08 8.13 18.47
CA VAL A 364 7.35 8.69 17.32
C VAL A 364 5.94 8.12 17.25
N ALA A 365 4.95 8.97 17.50
CA ALA A 365 3.53 8.64 17.42
C ALA A 365 2.74 9.69 16.63
N GLY A 366 1.44 9.46 16.42
CA GLY A 366 0.57 10.39 15.73
C GLY A 366 0.42 11.76 16.38
N SER A 367 0.66 11.84 17.69
CA SER A 367 0.65 13.08 18.48
C SER A 367 1.91 13.95 18.30
N VAL A 368 2.97 13.43 17.67
CA VAL A 368 4.19 14.22 17.39
C VAL A 368 3.94 15.02 16.11
N GLU A 369 4.25 16.31 16.13
CA GLU A 369 4.10 17.21 14.98
C GLU A 369 4.97 16.79 13.78
N GLY A 370 4.58 17.18 12.55
CA GLY A 370 5.26 16.77 11.33
C GLY A 370 6.72 17.20 11.27
N GLU A 371 7.01 18.43 11.70
CA GLU A 371 8.38 18.99 11.76
C GLU A 371 9.26 18.24 12.76
N ALA A 372 8.76 17.99 13.97
CA ALA A 372 9.48 17.22 14.98
C ALA A 372 9.78 15.77 14.53
N ARG A 373 8.89 15.16 13.76
CA ARG A 373 9.15 13.83 13.17
C ARG A 373 10.30 13.87 12.16
N GLU A 374 10.36 14.92 11.35
CA GLU A 374 11.42 15.08 10.36
C GLU A 374 12.79 15.37 11.03
N GLU A 375 12.81 16.12 12.12
CA GLU A 375 14.02 16.31 12.92
C GLU A 375 14.51 15.00 13.56
N ILE A 376 13.61 14.23 14.18
CA ILE A 376 13.93 12.91 14.73
C ILE A 376 14.48 12.00 13.64
N ARG A 377 13.90 12.02 12.44
CA ARG A 377 14.39 11.26 11.28
C ARG A 377 15.84 11.63 10.93
N LYS A 378 16.13 12.93 10.82
CA LYS A 378 17.49 13.41 10.51
C LYS A 378 18.49 12.98 11.56
N ILE A 379 18.12 13.04 12.83
CA ILE A 379 18.97 12.61 13.94
C ILE A 379 19.25 11.11 13.85
N ILE A 380 18.22 10.27 13.61
CA ILE A 380 18.39 8.81 13.48
C ILE A 380 19.28 8.46 12.30
N ASP A 381 19.15 9.15 11.17
CA ASP A 381 19.97 8.89 9.99
C ASP A 381 21.47 9.24 10.21
N THR A 382 21.79 10.07 11.21
CA THR A 382 23.18 10.46 11.55
C THR A 382 23.79 9.65 12.71
N HIS A 383 22.96 8.90 13.45
CA HIS A 383 23.42 8.10 14.60
C HIS A 383 23.62 6.63 14.24
N GLU A 384 24.68 6.06 14.75
CA GLU A 384 24.90 4.61 14.79
C GLU A 384 24.39 4.08 16.14
N ASN A 385 23.55 3.05 16.19
CA ASN A 385 22.98 2.47 17.42
C ASN A 385 21.91 3.33 18.13
N SER A 386 20.86 3.70 17.42
CA SER A 386 19.67 4.32 18.02
C SER A 386 18.51 3.32 18.16
N ILE A 387 17.63 3.55 19.15
CA ILE A 387 16.38 2.79 19.30
C ILE A 387 15.21 3.75 19.11
N THR A 388 14.38 3.48 18.10
CA THR A 388 13.18 4.27 17.82
C THR A 388 11.94 3.47 18.15
N VAL A 389 11.12 3.94 19.08
CA VAL A 389 9.81 3.37 19.41
C VAL A 389 8.75 4.11 18.62
N ALA A 390 8.17 3.49 17.60
CA ALA A 390 7.26 4.15 16.68
C ALA A 390 5.92 3.44 16.53
N SER A 391 4.83 4.23 16.35
CA SER A 391 3.55 3.64 16.03
C SER A 391 3.54 3.09 14.60
N ALA A 392 3.04 1.85 14.44
CA ALA A 392 2.98 1.19 13.13
C ALA A 392 2.17 1.98 12.08
N GLY A 393 1.21 2.81 12.50
CA GLY A 393 0.43 3.67 11.62
C GLY A 393 1.24 4.83 11.06
N VAL A 394 1.93 5.57 11.92
CA VAL A 394 2.76 6.73 11.52
C VAL A 394 3.95 6.27 10.69
N PHE A 395 4.56 5.15 11.09
CA PHE A 395 5.70 4.61 10.37
C PHE A 395 5.35 4.10 8.98
N SER A 396 4.15 3.52 8.78
CA SER A 396 3.71 3.05 7.46
C SER A 396 3.46 4.19 6.45
N THR A 397 3.18 5.43 6.91
CA THR A 397 2.67 6.50 6.05
C THR A 397 3.56 7.73 5.90
N GLY A 398 4.76 7.81 6.50
CA GLY A 398 5.46 9.07 6.37
C GLY A 398 6.89 9.22 6.91
N ILE A 399 7.44 8.25 7.62
CA ILE A 399 8.82 8.36 8.10
C ILE A 399 9.77 7.55 7.23
N ASN A 400 10.75 8.22 6.64
CA ASN A 400 11.75 7.61 5.78
C ASN A 400 13.10 7.52 6.50
N ILE A 401 13.37 6.41 7.20
CA ILE A 401 14.68 6.14 7.80
C ILE A 401 15.47 5.25 6.83
N VAL A 402 16.63 5.71 6.41
CA VAL A 402 17.50 4.99 5.44
C VAL A 402 18.36 3.95 6.15
N HIS A 403 19.00 4.34 7.26
CA HIS A 403 19.90 3.48 8.03
C HIS A 403 19.13 2.71 9.13
N LEU A 404 18.41 1.65 8.73
CA LEU A 404 17.64 0.81 9.65
C LEU A 404 18.11 -0.65 9.57
N ASP A 405 18.77 -1.11 10.63
CA ASP A 405 19.37 -2.46 10.68
C ASP A 405 18.42 -3.49 11.25
N ASN A 406 17.58 -3.10 12.22
CA ASN A 406 16.67 -4.00 12.92
C ASN A 406 15.26 -3.43 13.00
N ILE A 407 14.27 -4.27 12.80
CA ILE A 407 12.85 -3.94 13.01
C ILE A 407 12.27 -4.97 13.97
N ILE A 408 11.75 -4.54 15.11
CA ILE A 408 11.01 -5.38 16.06
C ILE A 408 9.53 -5.11 15.89
N PHE A 409 8.79 -6.08 15.35
CA PHE A 409 7.35 -6.01 15.19
C PHE A 409 6.67 -6.49 16.48
N ALA A 410 6.53 -5.56 17.45
CA ALA A 410 6.05 -5.84 18.79
C ALA A 410 4.51 -5.93 18.88
N ALA A 411 3.79 -5.53 17.84
CA ALA A 411 2.33 -5.50 17.81
C ALA A 411 1.78 -6.56 16.83
N PRO A 412 1.25 -7.69 17.31
CA PRO A 412 0.68 -8.71 16.43
C PRO A 412 -0.40 -8.13 15.51
N SER A 413 -0.23 -8.27 14.21
CA SER A 413 -1.17 -7.80 13.19
C SER A 413 -1.27 -8.81 12.06
N LYS A 414 -2.47 -9.01 11.52
CA LYS A 414 -2.68 -9.81 10.31
C LYS A 414 -2.53 -9.01 9.01
N SER A 415 -2.46 -7.68 9.11
CA SER A 415 -2.42 -6.82 7.93
C SER A 415 -1.15 -7.05 7.11
N ARG A 416 -1.29 -7.73 5.98
CA ARG A 416 -0.25 -7.95 4.98
C ARG A 416 0.42 -6.64 4.55
N ILE A 417 -0.39 -5.62 4.26
CA ILE A 417 0.09 -4.29 3.86
C ILE A 417 1.04 -3.72 4.90
N ARG A 418 0.64 -3.73 6.18
CA ARG A 418 1.45 -3.17 7.26
C ARG A 418 2.77 -3.92 7.46
N VAL A 419 2.73 -5.25 7.39
CA VAL A 419 3.93 -6.08 7.52
C VAL A 419 4.91 -5.78 6.39
N LEU A 420 4.45 -5.81 5.13
CA LEU A 420 5.31 -5.57 3.96
C LEU A 420 5.83 -4.12 3.90
N GLN A 421 5.03 -3.13 4.28
CA GLN A 421 5.49 -1.75 4.39
C GLN A 421 6.57 -1.58 5.46
N SER A 422 6.42 -2.27 6.60
CA SER A 422 7.43 -2.25 7.66
C SER A 422 8.74 -2.89 7.20
N ILE A 423 8.67 -4.06 6.58
CA ILE A 423 9.84 -4.74 6.00
C ILE A 423 10.49 -3.87 4.92
N GLY A 424 9.71 -3.37 3.97
CA GLY A 424 10.21 -2.60 2.82
C GLY A 424 11.01 -1.35 3.20
N ARG A 425 10.73 -0.75 4.36
CA ARG A 425 11.53 0.38 4.86
C ARG A 425 12.90 -0.05 5.34
N GLY A 426 12.99 -1.23 5.97
CA GLY A 426 14.27 -1.82 6.36
C GLY A 426 15.11 -2.31 5.18
N LEU A 427 14.53 -2.45 3.99
CA LEU A 427 15.25 -2.95 2.82
C LEU A 427 15.99 -1.88 2.01
N ARG A 428 15.88 -0.61 2.38
CA ARG A 428 16.62 0.46 1.69
C ARG A 428 18.12 0.25 1.83
N LYS A 429 18.82 0.44 0.72
CA LYS A 429 20.29 0.38 0.72
C LYS A 429 20.88 1.59 1.41
N ALA A 430 21.92 1.32 2.20
CA ALA A 430 22.89 2.30 2.68
C ALA A 430 24.29 1.67 2.54
N ASP A 431 25.29 2.47 2.29
CA ASP A 431 26.64 1.98 1.98
C ASP A 431 27.26 1.14 3.10
N SER A 432 26.89 1.42 4.36
CA SER A 432 27.38 0.70 5.56
C SER A 432 26.50 -0.50 5.96
N LYS A 433 25.42 -0.81 5.19
CA LYS A 433 24.42 -1.75 5.63
C LYS A 433 24.54 -3.10 4.91
N GLU A 434 24.88 -4.15 5.66
CA GLU A 434 24.98 -5.51 5.12
C GLU A 434 23.61 -6.18 4.94
N HIS A 435 22.69 -6.04 5.90
CA HIS A 435 21.35 -6.63 5.86
C HIS A 435 20.41 -5.95 6.86
N CYS A 436 19.11 -6.18 6.71
CA CYS A 436 18.09 -5.83 7.70
C CYS A 436 17.54 -7.08 8.35
N THR A 437 17.40 -7.08 9.68
CA THR A 437 16.75 -8.16 10.42
C THR A 437 15.36 -7.72 10.87
N PHE A 438 14.34 -8.47 10.47
CA PHE A 438 12.95 -8.27 10.92
C PHE A 438 12.60 -9.31 11.99
N PHE A 439 12.35 -8.86 13.21
CA PHE A 439 11.94 -9.68 14.34
C PHE A 439 10.41 -9.66 14.46
N ASP A 440 9.77 -10.74 14.07
CA ASP A 440 8.32 -10.94 14.20
C ASP A 440 8.01 -11.56 15.57
N VAL A 441 7.59 -10.73 16.53
CA VAL A 441 7.25 -11.19 17.88
C VAL A 441 5.78 -11.59 17.94
N SER A 442 5.54 -12.84 18.26
CA SER A 442 4.21 -13.45 18.35
C SER A 442 4.04 -14.23 19.65
N ASP A 443 2.80 -14.50 20.02
CA ASP A 443 2.45 -15.02 21.33
C ASP A 443 1.62 -16.30 21.19
N ASP A 444 2.08 -17.41 21.77
CA ASP A 444 1.35 -18.67 21.82
C ASP A 444 0.67 -18.85 23.18
N LEU A 445 -0.59 -18.48 23.22
CA LEU A 445 -1.51 -18.66 24.33
C LEU A 445 -2.49 -19.82 24.07
N THR A 446 -2.11 -20.76 23.18
CA THR A 446 -2.96 -21.90 22.85
C THR A 446 -3.25 -22.73 24.10
N HIS A 447 -4.54 -22.94 24.38
CA HIS A 447 -4.99 -23.81 25.47
C HIS A 447 -5.91 -24.90 24.92
N ARG A 448 -5.57 -26.17 25.17
CA ARG A 448 -6.23 -27.36 24.59
C ARG A 448 -6.25 -27.24 23.05
N LYS A 449 -7.45 -27.24 22.43
CA LYS A 449 -7.64 -27.12 20.96
C LYS A 449 -7.87 -25.68 20.49
N ARG A 450 -7.94 -24.70 21.42
CA ARG A 450 -8.22 -23.29 21.07
C ARG A 450 -6.91 -22.53 20.86
N MET A 451 -6.59 -22.28 19.60
CA MET A 451 -5.51 -21.36 19.22
C MET A 451 -5.94 -19.92 19.47
N ASN A 452 -5.07 -19.10 20.04
CA ASN A 452 -5.30 -17.70 20.30
C ASN A 452 -5.15 -16.82 19.05
N PHE A 453 -5.59 -15.55 19.12
CA PHE A 453 -5.62 -14.65 17.97
C PHE A 453 -4.22 -14.24 17.50
N SER A 454 -3.30 -13.92 18.39
CA SER A 454 -1.92 -13.56 18.05
C SER A 454 -1.24 -14.66 17.24
N LEU A 455 -1.38 -15.92 17.65
CA LEU A 455 -0.80 -17.07 16.96
C LEU A 455 -1.45 -17.31 15.57
N ARG A 456 -2.77 -17.12 15.44
CA ARG A 456 -3.45 -17.19 14.13
C ARG A 456 -2.92 -16.11 13.19
N HIS A 457 -2.79 -14.89 13.66
CA HIS A 457 -2.20 -13.81 12.86
C HIS A 457 -0.75 -14.09 12.47
N PHE A 458 0.01 -14.76 13.32
CA PHE A 458 1.35 -15.23 12.99
C PHE A 458 1.35 -16.23 11.84
N GLN A 459 0.43 -17.21 11.85
CA GLN A 459 0.31 -18.16 10.74
C GLN A 459 0.00 -17.47 9.41
N GLU A 460 -0.88 -16.45 9.42
CA GLU A 460 -1.16 -15.63 8.23
C GLU A 460 0.10 -14.88 7.74
N ARG A 461 0.95 -14.40 8.66
CA ARG A 461 2.23 -13.75 8.30
C ARG A 461 3.26 -14.75 7.75
N VAL A 462 3.33 -15.95 8.29
CA VAL A 462 4.19 -17.01 7.73
C VAL A 462 3.77 -17.38 6.30
N GLN A 463 2.47 -17.45 6.01
CA GLN A 463 1.98 -17.62 4.64
C GLN A 463 2.41 -16.48 3.73
N LEU A 464 2.41 -15.24 4.25
CA LEU A 464 2.92 -14.09 3.53
C LEU A 464 4.42 -14.20 3.23
N TYR A 465 5.25 -14.60 4.21
CA TYR A 465 6.69 -14.77 4.00
C TYR A 465 6.98 -15.85 2.94
N ASN A 466 6.24 -16.95 2.94
CA ASN A 466 6.32 -17.97 1.90
C ASN A 466 5.94 -17.41 0.50
N LYS A 467 4.87 -16.62 0.43
CA LYS A 467 4.40 -16.02 -0.83
C LYS A 467 5.41 -15.02 -1.41
N GLU A 468 6.05 -14.24 -0.55
CA GLU A 468 7.07 -13.25 -0.92
C GLU A 468 8.46 -13.88 -1.05
N LEU A 469 8.60 -15.18 -0.82
CA LEU A 469 9.86 -15.94 -0.85
C LEU A 469 10.93 -15.39 0.12
N PHE A 470 10.52 -14.86 1.27
CA PHE A 470 11.45 -14.40 2.29
C PHE A 470 12.03 -15.58 3.08
N ASP A 471 13.35 -15.55 3.32
CA ASP A 471 13.99 -16.50 4.23
C ASP A 471 13.62 -16.16 5.68
N TYR A 472 13.06 -17.13 6.40
CA TYR A 472 12.67 -16.95 7.80
C TYR A 472 13.04 -18.15 8.67
N LYS A 473 13.29 -17.88 9.96
CA LYS A 473 13.51 -18.89 10.99
C LYS A 473 12.58 -18.66 12.18
N ILE A 474 12.01 -19.74 12.69
CA ILE A 474 11.09 -19.69 13.85
C ILE A 474 11.84 -20.11 15.11
N TYR A 475 11.79 -19.25 16.12
CA TYR A 475 12.36 -19.48 17.45
C TYR A 475 11.23 -19.52 18.47
N GLN A 476 11.31 -20.43 19.42
CA GLN A 476 10.39 -20.48 20.55
C GLN A 476 11.12 -20.04 21.81
N VAL A 477 10.50 -19.14 22.58
CA VAL A 477 11.05 -18.60 23.80
C VAL A 477 10.04 -18.80 24.93
N ASN A 478 10.42 -19.54 25.95
CA ASN A 478 9.61 -19.68 27.16
C ASN A 478 9.79 -18.46 28.05
N LEU A 479 8.73 -17.72 28.30
CA LEU A 479 8.70 -16.68 29.32
C LEU A 479 8.67 -17.35 30.68
N LYS A 480 9.86 -17.47 31.31
CA LYS A 480 10.00 -18.09 32.66
C LYS A 480 9.10 -17.36 33.68
N GLU A 481 8.54 -18.11 34.61
CA GLU A 481 7.72 -17.58 35.72
C GLU A 481 8.47 -16.69 36.68
#